data_6e4a1549a874c092090c4eeba944fe23
#
_entry.id   6e4a1549a874c092090c4eeba944fe23
#
_cell.length_a   1.000
_cell.length_b   1.000
_cell.length_c   1.000
_cell.angle_alpha   90.00
_cell.angle_beta   90.00
_cell.angle_gamma   90.00
#
_symmetry.space_group_name_H-M   'P 1'
#
loop_
_entity.id
_entity.type
_entity.pdbx_description
1 polymer ?
#
loop_
_entity_poly.entity_id
_entity_poly.type
_entity_poly.pdbx_seq_one_letter_code
_entity_poly.pdbx_strand_id
1 'polypeptide(L)'
;MKKFIYMMVASAALIFFAGDANAQMGKRYYINGGWQFNALVGNSFVTNAQGYGAYIEGGYYITPMFAVGGFASFNTNNEYIPKKTYTFEDGSALTTDLDRSVYQVPFGTTLRVRFLRSEVQPYIEAKIGTEYSVQSTYMSTFVNRHDNWGFYMSPEIGLTFFPFHKTDFGFQVAAFYSYSTNRNKSYDLSGLNNVGFKLGIAF
;
A
#
# COMPACT_ATOMS: atom_id res chain seq x y z
N MET A 1 10.57 17.35 -2.39
CA MET A 1 10.82 15.91 -2.47
C MET A 1 11.95 15.43 -1.53
N LYS A 2 13.19 15.97 -1.60
CA LYS A 2 14.31 15.52 -0.74
C LYS A 2 14.01 15.61 0.78
N LYS A 3 13.36 16.67 1.26
CA LYS A 3 13.00 16.83 2.68
C LYS A 3 11.99 15.78 3.18
N PHE A 4 11.10 15.31 2.33
CA PHE A 4 10.11 14.27 2.66
C PHE A 4 10.78 12.90 2.81
N ILE A 5 11.74 12.59 1.95
CA ILE A 5 12.55 11.37 2.02
C ILE A 5 13.38 11.33 3.30
N TYR A 6 14.01 12.46 3.67
CA TYR A 6 14.77 12.53 4.94
C TYR A 6 13.88 12.39 6.17
N MET A 7 12.65 12.90 6.13
CA MET A 7 11.69 12.74 7.23
C MET A 7 11.19 11.30 7.37
N MET A 8 10.99 10.59 6.26
CA MET A 8 10.67 9.15 6.28
C MET A 8 11.82 8.30 6.76
N VAL A 9 13.06 8.61 6.36
CA VAL A 9 14.26 7.89 6.80
C VAL A 9 14.55 8.17 8.28
N ALA A 10 14.36 9.41 8.75
CA ALA A 10 14.56 9.77 10.15
C ALA A 10 13.50 9.14 11.07
N SER A 11 12.22 9.07 10.65
CA SER A 11 11.18 8.37 11.41
C SER A 11 11.39 6.85 11.45
N ALA A 12 11.88 6.24 10.37
CA ALA A 12 12.27 4.84 10.36
C ALA A 12 13.46 4.57 11.29
N ALA A 13 14.46 5.46 11.33
CA ALA A 13 15.63 5.31 12.20
C ALA A 13 15.28 5.43 13.70
N LEU A 14 14.33 6.27 14.08
CA LEU A 14 13.89 6.42 15.48
C LEU A 14 13.18 5.16 16.03
N ILE A 15 12.61 4.32 15.17
CA ILE A 15 11.96 3.06 15.54
C ILE A 15 12.99 1.97 15.88
N PHE A 16 14.19 2.03 15.31
CA PHE A 16 15.25 1.02 15.55
C PHE A 16 15.98 1.15 16.90
N PHE A 17 15.82 2.26 17.62
CA PHE A 17 16.54 2.49 18.89
C PHE A 17 15.71 2.25 20.15
N ALA A 18 14.48 1.79 20.04
CA ALA A 18 13.62 1.55 21.20
C ALA A 18 13.51 0.05 21.51
N GLY A 19 14.34 -0.43 22.41
CA GLY A 19 13.90 -1.47 23.29
C GLY A 19 14.62 -2.79 23.38
N ASP A 20 14.82 -3.16 24.59
CA ASP A 20 15.38 -4.42 25.06
C ASP A 20 14.53 -5.63 24.61
N ALA A 21 15.23 -6.64 24.10
CA ALA A 21 14.69 -7.89 23.60
C ALA A 21 14.22 -8.78 24.76
N ASN A 22 12.93 -8.92 24.91
CA ASN A 22 12.32 -10.03 25.63
C ASN A 22 11.41 -10.82 24.68
N ALA A 23 11.62 -12.14 24.69
CA ALA A 23 11.06 -13.13 23.76
C ALA A 23 9.61 -12.87 23.33
N GLN A 24 9.37 -12.92 22.04
CA GLN A 24 8.18 -12.52 21.28
C GLN A 24 6.83 -13.09 21.70
N MET A 25 6.78 -14.16 22.46
CA MET A 25 5.50 -14.70 22.96
C MET A 25 4.78 -13.75 23.92
N GLY A 26 5.46 -12.70 24.42
CA GLY A 26 4.94 -11.71 25.36
C GLY A 26 4.84 -10.29 24.83
N LYS A 27 5.33 -9.98 23.62
CA LYS A 27 5.37 -8.61 23.13
C LYS A 27 3.99 -7.99 23.00
N ARG A 28 3.92 -6.76 23.45
CA ARG A 28 2.72 -5.91 23.35
C ARG A 28 2.71 -5.00 22.12
N TYR A 29 3.75 -5.02 21.31
CA TYR A 29 3.85 -4.24 20.08
C TYR A 29 4.27 -5.14 18.93
N TYR A 30 4.00 -4.68 17.71
CA TYR A 30 4.51 -5.26 16.48
C TYR A 30 4.92 -4.13 15.53
N ILE A 31 5.92 -4.39 14.70
CA ILE A 31 6.36 -3.52 13.62
C ILE A 31 6.63 -4.42 12.43
N ASN A 32 5.99 -4.14 11.33
CA ASN A 32 6.15 -4.87 10.08
C ASN A 32 6.48 -3.90 8.94
N GLY A 33 7.26 -4.35 8.00
CA GLY A 33 7.56 -3.57 6.81
C GLY A 33 8.07 -4.45 5.69
N GLY A 34 7.83 -4.04 4.45
CA GLY A 34 8.23 -4.84 3.31
C GLY A 34 7.68 -4.34 1.99
N TRP A 35 7.59 -5.26 1.06
CA TRP A 35 7.07 -5.05 -0.28
C TRP A 35 5.62 -5.48 -0.38
N GLN A 36 4.88 -4.76 -1.21
CA GLN A 36 3.53 -5.15 -1.60
C GLN A 36 3.41 -5.14 -3.11
N PHE A 37 2.61 -6.08 -3.61
CA PHE A 37 2.28 -6.24 -5.01
C PHE A 37 0.77 -6.15 -5.14
N ASN A 38 0.29 -5.38 -6.11
CA ASN A 38 -1.13 -5.13 -6.27
C ASN A 38 -1.54 -5.00 -7.72
N ALA A 39 -2.81 -5.26 -7.97
CA ALA A 39 -3.49 -4.99 -9.22
C ALA A 39 -4.66 -4.07 -8.95
N LEU A 40 -4.83 -3.05 -9.76
CA LEU A 40 -6.03 -2.24 -9.78
C LEU A 40 -7.17 -3.06 -10.38
N VAL A 41 -8.33 -3.03 -9.74
CA VAL A 41 -9.52 -3.77 -10.18
C VAL A 41 -10.72 -2.84 -10.32
N GLY A 42 -11.61 -3.15 -11.26
CA GLY A 42 -12.85 -2.39 -11.46
C GLY A 42 -12.65 -0.99 -12.07
N ASN A 43 -11.54 -0.77 -12.78
CA ASN A 43 -11.30 0.47 -13.52
C ASN A 43 -10.75 0.18 -14.93
N SER A 44 -10.87 1.16 -15.83
CA SER A 44 -10.39 1.10 -17.21
C SER A 44 -9.14 1.95 -17.46
N PHE A 45 -8.59 2.59 -16.43
CA PHE A 45 -7.45 3.49 -16.58
C PHE A 45 -6.11 2.74 -16.62
N VAL A 46 -5.92 1.78 -15.71
CA VAL A 46 -4.77 0.86 -15.68
C VAL A 46 -5.31 -0.54 -15.45
N THR A 47 -5.16 -1.41 -16.45
CA THR A 47 -5.71 -2.77 -16.44
C THR A 47 -4.66 -3.84 -16.15
N ASN A 48 -3.37 -3.48 -16.24
CA ASN A 48 -2.27 -4.39 -15.99
C ASN A 48 -2.04 -4.65 -14.50
N ALA A 49 -1.91 -5.94 -14.14
CA ALA A 49 -1.57 -6.39 -12.79
C ALA A 49 -0.05 -6.27 -12.51
N GLN A 50 0.50 -5.06 -12.65
CA GLN A 50 1.93 -4.78 -12.47
C GLN A 50 2.20 -3.76 -11.36
N GLY A 51 1.29 -3.66 -10.40
CA GLY A 51 1.45 -2.77 -9.28
C GLY A 51 2.46 -3.30 -8.26
N TYR A 52 3.32 -2.44 -7.78
CA TYR A 52 4.27 -2.72 -6.71
C TYR A 52 4.41 -1.53 -5.77
N GLY A 53 4.87 -1.80 -4.58
CA GLY A 53 5.07 -0.77 -3.58
C GLY A 53 5.75 -1.27 -2.33
N ALA A 54 5.77 -0.42 -1.31
CA ALA A 54 6.31 -0.71 -0.01
C ALA A 54 5.30 -0.33 1.07
N TYR A 55 5.40 -0.97 2.22
CA TYR A 55 4.55 -0.66 3.36
C TYR A 55 5.37 -0.69 4.66
N ILE A 56 4.86 0.04 5.63
CA ILE A 56 5.25 -0.04 7.03
C ILE A 56 3.97 0.03 7.87
N GLU A 57 3.90 -0.79 8.89
CA GLU A 57 2.79 -0.82 9.84
C GLU A 57 3.30 -1.18 11.22
N GLY A 58 2.61 -0.73 12.24
CA GLY A 58 2.96 -1.07 13.60
C GLY A 58 1.86 -0.70 14.57
N GLY A 59 1.81 -1.41 15.69
CA GLY A 59 0.76 -1.20 16.68
C GLY A 59 1.06 -1.81 18.03
N TYR A 60 0.15 -1.54 18.95
CA TYR A 60 0.20 -1.99 20.32
C TYR A 60 -0.95 -2.94 20.62
N TYR A 61 -0.65 -4.10 21.20
CA TYR A 61 -1.63 -5.07 21.66
C TYR A 61 -2.28 -4.64 22.97
N ILE A 62 -3.51 -4.15 22.91
CA ILE A 62 -4.31 -3.77 24.07
C ILE A 62 -4.70 -5.02 24.86
N THR A 63 -5.00 -6.11 24.15
CA THR A 63 -5.22 -7.44 24.72
C THR A 63 -4.26 -8.43 24.06
N PRO A 64 -4.13 -9.67 24.56
CA PRO A 64 -3.30 -10.68 23.92
C PRO A 64 -3.61 -10.94 22.44
N MET A 65 -4.81 -10.64 21.98
CA MET A 65 -5.29 -10.90 20.63
C MET A 65 -5.49 -9.63 19.81
N PHE A 66 -5.90 -8.52 20.45
CA PHE A 66 -6.33 -7.30 19.77
C PHE A 66 -5.29 -6.19 19.85
N ALA A 67 -4.92 -5.64 18.69
CA ALA A 67 -4.00 -4.51 18.60
C ALA A 67 -4.60 -3.33 17.82
N VAL A 68 -4.14 -2.13 18.17
CA VAL A 68 -4.41 -0.88 17.48
C VAL A 68 -3.08 -0.25 17.10
N GLY A 69 -3.01 0.30 15.92
CA GLY A 69 -1.77 0.89 15.42
C GLY A 69 -1.97 1.86 14.26
N GLY A 70 -0.89 2.07 13.53
CA GLY A 70 -0.86 2.89 12.34
C GLY A 70 -0.19 2.18 11.17
N PHE A 71 -0.47 2.66 9.97
CA PHE A 71 0.17 2.18 8.76
C PHE A 71 0.43 3.34 7.80
N ALA A 72 1.41 3.15 6.95
CA ALA A 72 1.64 3.94 5.76
C ALA A 72 2.15 3.03 4.65
N SER A 73 1.70 3.25 3.43
CA SER A 73 2.20 2.51 2.29
C SER A 73 2.30 3.38 1.04
N PHE A 74 2.98 2.86 0.05
CA PHE A 74 3.14 3.46 -1.26
C PHE A 74 2.92 2.40 -2.32
N ASN A 75 2.09 2.68 -3.29
CA ASN A 75 1.82 1.83 -4.45
C ASN A 75 2.02 2.61 -5.74
N THR A 76 2.49 1.92 -6.76
CA THR A 76 2.48 2.41 -8.14
C THR A 76 1.95 1.33 -9.07
N ASN A 77 1.12 1.72 -10.01
CA ASN A 77 0.63 0.88 -11.10
C ASN A 77 0.85 1.62 -12.40
N ASN A 78 1.44 0.94 -13.39
CA ASN A 78 1.77 1.54 -14.67
C ASN A 78 1.21 0.68 -15.81
N GLU A 79 0.76 1.33 -16.88
CA GLU A 79 0.31 0.69 -18.10
C GLU A 79 0.79 1.44 -19.32
N TYR A 80 1.56 0.75 -20.16
CA TYR A 80 1.95 1.24 -21.47
C TYR A 80 0.91 0.85 -22.53
N ILE A 81 0.36 1.83 -23.22
CA ILE A 81 -0.57 1.64 -24.33
C ILE A 81 0.19 1.91 -25.63
N PRO A 82 0.32 0.91 -26.52
CA PRO A 82 1.04 1.05 -27.77
C PRO A 82 0.48 2.16 -28.66
N LYS A 83 1.31 2.65 -29.56
CA LYS A 83 0.98 3.71 -30.50
C LYS A 83 -0.35 3.47 -31.21
N LYS A 84 -1.27 4.42 -31.05
CA LYS A 84 -2.62 4.41 -31.64
C LYS A 84 -2.98 5.80 -32.14
N THR A 85 -3.81 5.86 -33.19
CA THR A 85 -4.37 7.12 -33.67
C THR A 85 -5.68 7.43 -32.93
N TYR A 86 -5.73 8.58 -32.30
CA TYR A 86 -6.91 9.14 -31.63
C TYR A 86 -7.49 10.23 -32.51
N THR A 87 -8.76 10.10 -32.89
CA THR A 87 -9.47 11.12 -33.67
C THR A 87 -10.38 11.90 -32.74
N PHE A 88 -10.29 13.22 -32.78
CA PHE A 88 -11.10 14.14 -31.98
C PHE A 88 -12.37 14.58 -32.73
N GLU A 89 -13.34 15.13 -32.01
CA GLU A 89 -14.63 15.58 -32.57
C GLU A 89 -14.47 16.71 -33.61
N ASP A 90 -13.41 17.49 -33.53
CA ASP A 90 -13.05 18.54 -34.49
C ASP A 90 -12.42 18.02 -35.79
N GLY A 91 -12.29 16.70 -35.95
CA GLY A 91 -11.67 16.04 -37.10
C GLY A 91 -10.15 15.99 -37.06
N SER A 92 -9.51 16.55 -36.04
CA SER A 92 -8.07 16.39 -35.82
C SER A 92 -7.71 14.98 -35.38
N ALA A 93 -6.49 14.52 -35.71
CA ALA A 93 -6.03 13.21 -35.29
C ALA A 93 -4.62 13.29 -34.68
N LEU A 94 -4.45 12.60 -33.55
CA LEU A 94 -3.16 12.47 -32.88
C LEU A 94 -2.74 10.99 -32.85
N THR A 95 -1.58 10.70 -33.40
CA THR A 95 -0.98 9.36 -33.35
C THR A 95 0.14 9.35 -32.31
N THR A 96 -0.11 8.72 -31.16
CA THR A 96 0.85 8.65 -30.06
C THR A 96 0.69 7.36 -29.27
N ASP A 97 1.71 7.00 -28.52
CA ASP A 97 1.65 6.06 -27.40
C ASP A 97 1.26 6.79 -26.13
N LEU A 98 0.72 6.04 -25.16
CA LEU A 98 0.37 6.55 -23.84
C LEU A 98 1.06 5.70 -22.78
N ASP A 99 1.63 6.36 -21.78
CA ASP A 99 2.06 5.74 -20.54
C ASP A 99 1.18 6.27 -19.41
N ARG A 100 0.38 5.38 -18.81
CA ARG A 100 -0.50 5.70 -17.70
C ARG A 100 0.11 5.21 -16.41
N SER A 101 0.13 6.06 -15.40
CA SER A 101 0.60 5.72 -14.07
C SER A 101 -0.35 6.18 -12.98
N VAL A 102 -0.51 5.35 -11.96
CA VAL A 102 -1.27 5.66 -10.75
C VAL A 102 -0.34 5.48 -9.55
N TYR A 103 -0.10 6.56 -8.83
CA TYR A 103 0.60 6.56 -7.55
C TYR A 103 -0.40 6.70 -6.41
N GLN A 104 -0.27 5.87 -5.38
CA GLN A 104 -1.16 5.85 -4.23
C GLN A 104 -0.32 5.84 -2.95
N VAL A 105 -0.68 6.70 -2.01
CA VAL A 105 -0.04 6.81 -0.69
C VAL A 105 -1.14 6.78 0.38
N PRO A 106 -1.64 5.58 0.73
CA PRO A 106 -2.57 5.44 1.84
C PRO A 106 -1.83 5.43 3.19
N PHE A 107 -2.46 6.04 4.20
CA PHE A 107 -2.01 6.01 5.58
C PHE A 107 -3.19 6.19 6.55
N GLY A 108 -3.02 5.72 7.77
CA GLY A 108 -4.09 5.78 8.76
C GLY A 108 -3.89 4.84 9.95
N THR A 109 -5.00 4.36 10.47
CA THR A 109 -5.05 3.49 11.64
C THR A 109 -5.27 2.05 11.21
N THR A 110 -4.70 1.12 11.96
CA THR A 110 -4.88 -0.33 11.79
C THR A 110 -5.49 -0.94 13.04
N LEU A 111 -6.39 -1.89 12.83
CA LEU A 111 -7.02 -2.74 13.84
C LEU A 111 -6.68 -4.18 13.50
N ARG A 112 -5.89 -4.84 14.34
CA ARG A 112 -5.42 -6.22 14.11
C ARG A 112 -5.96 -7.16 15.17
N VAL A 113 -6.38 -8.34 14.73
CA VAL A 113 -6.72 -9.48 15.57
C VAL A 113 -5.79 -10.63 15.25
N ARG A 114 -4.96 -11.03 16.20
CA ARG A 114 -4.08 -12.19 16.15
C ARG A 114 -4.75 -13.37 16.82
N PHE A 115 -4.79 -14.52 16.15
CA PHE A 115 -5.48 -15.71 16.65
C PHE A 115 -4.59 -16.58 17.54
N LEU A 116 -3.30 -16.64 17.26
CA LEU A 116 -2.34 -17.46 17.99
C LEU A 116 -1.14 -16.62 18.46
N ARG A 117 -0.56 -17.02 19.59
CA ARG A 117 0.66 -16.44 20.17
C ARG A 117 1.76 -17.49 20.17
N SER A 118 2.11 -17.97 19.00
CA SER A 118 3.14 -18.99 18.75
C SER A 118 4.12 -18.48 17.71
N GLU A 119 5.01 -19.35 17.24
CA GLU A 119 5.93 -19.05 16.14
C GLU A 119 5.20 -18.64 14.86
N VAL A 120 4.01 -19.23 14.64
CA VAL A 120 3.12 -18.90 13.54
C VAL A 120 1.92 -18.17 14.09
N GLN A 121 1.74 -16.92 13.67
CA GLN A 121 0.71 -16.00 14.16
C GLN A 121 -0.20 -15.57 13.02
N PRO A 122 -1.26 -16.33 12.73
CA PRO A 122 -2.28 -15.89 11.79
C PRO A 122 -3.06 -14.71 12.36
N TYR A 123 -3.39 -13.75 11.49
CA TYR A 123 -4.11 -12.55 11.87
C TYR A 123 -5.08 -12.09 10.78
N ILE A 124 -6.06 -11.31 11.20
CA ILE A 124 -6.85 -10.45 10.34
C ILE A 124 -6.62 -9.00 10.75
N GLU A 125 -6.65 -8.11 9.77
CA GLU A 125 -6.41 -6.68 10.00
C GLU A 125 -7.36 -5.84 9.16
N ALA A 126 -7.86 -4.75 9.74
CA ALA A 126 -8.61 -3.74 9.03
C ALA A 126 -7.85 -2.41 9.10
N LYS A 127 -7.61 -1.80 7.96
CA LYS A 127 -6.96 -0.50 7.81
C LYS A 127 -7.99 0.53 7.42
N ILE A 128 -7.98 1.69 8.09
CA ILE A 128 -8.88 2.82 7.81
C ILE A 128 -8.04 4.08 7.84
N GLY A 129 -8.23 4.94 6.85
CA GLY A 129 -7.49 6.18 6.78
C GLY A 129 -7.82 7.03 5.57
N THR A 130 -6.82 7.69 5.06
CA THR A 130 -6.90 8.50 3.85
C THR A 130 -5.85 8.06 2.84
N GLU A 131 -6.13 8.32 1.57
CA GLU A 131 -5.22 8.04 0.47
C GLU A 131 -5.02 9.28 -0.37
N TYR A 132 -3.76 9.65 -0.58
CA TYR A 132 -3.37 10.58 -1.62
C TYR A 132 -3.04 9.81 -2.89
N SER A 133 -3.68 10.15 -4.01
CA SER A 133 -3.40 9.52 -5.29
C SER A 133 -3.05 10.54 -6.37
N VAL A 134 -2.17 10.14 -7.26
CA VAL A 134 -1.76 10.90 -8.45
C VAL A 134 -1.93 10.01 -9.66
N GLN A 135 -2.77 10.45 -10.59
CA GLN A 135 -3.02 9.79 -11.86
C GLN A 135 -2.35 10.61 -12.95
N SER A 136 -1.47 10.00 -13.73
CA SER A 136 -0.74 10.66 -14.79
C SER A 136 -0.89 9.92 -16.11
N THR A 137 -1.10 10.67 -17.18
CA THR A 137 -1.04 10.15 -18.54
C THR A 137 0.03 10.95 -19.31
N TYR A 138 1.03 10.25 -19.75
CA TYR A 138 2.11 10.79 -20.57
C TYR A 138 1.79 10.53 -22.04
N MET A 139 1.75 11.60 -22.83
CA MET A 139 1.49 11.59 -24.28
C MET A 139 2.64 12.31 -24.97
N SER A 140 3.67 11.60 -25.38
CA SER A 140 4.86 12.19 -26.04
C SER A 140 5.38 13.44 -25.31
N THR A 141 4.92 14.63 -25.69
CA THR A 141 5.35 15.94 -25.13
C THR A 141 4.42 16.47 -24.03
N PHE A 142 3.23 15.90 -23.89
CA PHE A 142 2.22 16.37 -22.95
C PHE A 142 2.07 15.42 -21.77
N VAL A 143 1.92 15.98 -20.57
CA VAL A 143 1.63 15.24 -19.35
C VAL A 143 0.34 15.78 -18.77
N ASN A 144 -0.68 14.93 -18.68
CA ASN A 144 -1.90 15.23 -17.95
C ASN A 144 -1.80 14.57 -16.58
N ARG A 145 -1.86 15.36 -15.51
CA ARG A 145 -1.72 14.91 -14.14
C ARG A 145 -2.87 15.42 -13.28
N HIS A 146 -3.49 14.49 -12.57
CA HIS A 146 -4.53 14.78 -11.58
C HIS A 146 -4.15 14.17 -10.24
N ASP A 147 -4.30 14.94 -9.18
CA ASP A 147 -4.10 14.51 -7.81
C ASP A 147 -5.39 14.61 -7.02
N ASN A 148 -5.61 13.64 -6.14
CA ASN A 148 -6.83 13.52 -5.36
C ASN A 148 -6.54 12.99 -3.95
N TRP A 149 -7.39 13.40 -3.01
CA TRP A 149 -7.50 12.82 -1.69
C TRP A 149 -8.80 12.03 -1.57
N GLY A 150 -8.74 10.89 -0.91
CA GLY A 150 -9.92 10.05 -0.68
C GLY A 150 -9.88 9.32 0.66
N PHE A 151 -11.03 8.80 1.04
CA PHE A 151 -11.14 7.83 2.14
C PHE A 151 -10.54 6.51 1.69
N TYR A 152 -9.82 5.84 2.60
CA TYR A 152 -9.19 4.54 2.37
C TYR A 152 -9.64 3.52 3.39
N MET A 153 -9.95 2.30 2.91
CA MET A 153 -10.22 1.13 3.73
C MET A 153 -9.58 -0.11 3.11
N SER A 154 -8.96 -0.96 3.93
CA SER A 154 -8.33 -2.18 3.45
C SER A 154 -8.43 -3.30 4.48
N PRO A 155 -9.31 -4.31 4.27
CA PRO A 155 -9.23 -5.58 4.96
C PRO A 155 -8.01 -6.39 4.47
N GLU A 156 -7.38 -7.08 5.41
CA GLU A 156 -6.19 -7.90 5.19
C GLU A 156 -6.28 -9.19 6.01
N ILE A 157 -5.82 -10.28 5.42
CA ILE A 157 -5.59 -11.54 6.11
C ILE A 157 -4.14 -11.94 5.92
N GLY A 158 -3.46 -12.31 6.99
CA GLY A 158 -2.03 -12.59 6.93
C GLY A 158 -1.56 -13.56 7.98
N LEU A 159 -0.29 -13.85 7.86
CA LEU A 159 0.45 -14.75 8.71
C LEU A 159 1.82 -14.14 8.99
N THR A 160 2.19 -14.07 10.26
CA THR A 160 3.53 -13.72 10.70
C THR A 160 4.21 -14.98 11.22
N PHE A 161 5.43 -15.23 10.74
CA PHE A 161 6.21 -16.43 11.11
C PHE A 161 7.54 -16.01 11.72
N PHE A 162 7.83 -16.51 12.92
CA PHE A 162 9.05 -16.26 13.70
C PHE A 162 9.88 -17.54 13.83
N PRO A 163 10.82 -17.80 12.89
CA PRO A 163 11.57 -19.05 12.86
C PRO A 163 12.61 -19.19 13.97
N PHE A 164 12.96 -18.10 14.64
CA PHE A 164 14.07 -18.07 15.59
C PHE A 164 13.58 -17.77 17.00
N HIS A 165 13.61 -18.75 17.87
CA HIS A 165 13.15 -18.65 19.28
C HIS A 165 13.88 -17.60 20.13
N LYS A 166 15.05 -17.13 19.68
CA LYS A 166 15.90 -16.19 20.43
C LYS A 166 15.90 -14.78 19.85
N THR A 167 15.27 -14.55 18.71
CA THR A 167 15.26 -13.26 18.04
C THR A 167 13.83 -12.82 17.76
N ASP A 168 13.63 -11.53 17.81
CA ASP A 168 12.35 -10.89 17.51
C ASP A 168 12.13 -10.71 16.01
N PHE A 169 12.93 -11.37 15.17
CA PHE A 169 12.87 -11.29 13.75
C PHE A 169 11.97 -12.37 13.17
N GLY A 170 11.05 -11.97 12.32
CA GLY A 170 10.13 -12.84 11.62
C GLY A 170 9.82 -12.36 10.21
N PHE A 171 9.00 -13.13 9.54
CA PHE A 171 8.51 -12.86 8.19
C PHE A 171 7.00 -12.67 8.21
N GLN A 172 6.51 -11.78 7.34
CA GLN A 172 5.10 -11.55 7.16
C GLN A 172 4.70 -11.85 5.72
N VAL A 173 3.57 -12.56 5.57
CA VAL A 173 2.88 -12.77 4.31
C VAL A 173 1.42 -12.42 4.52
N ALA A 174 0.84 -11.61 3.62
CA ALA A 174 -0.56 -11.24 3.72
C ALA A 174 -1.19 -11.05 2.34
N ALA A 175 -2.49 -11.26 2.27
CA ALA A 175 -3.33 -10.87 1.15
C ALA A 175 -4.26 -9.73 1.60
N PHE A 176 -4.48 -8.76 0.74
CA PHE A 176 -5.32 -7.60 1.04
C PHE A 176 -6.22 -7.23 -0.14
N TYR A 177 -7.32 -6.61 0.20
CA TYR A 177 -8.14 -5.83 -0.71
C TYR A 177 -8.16 -4.40 -0.20
N SER A 178 -8.07 -3.41 -1.08
CA SER A 178 -8.24 -2.01 -0.68
C SER A 178 -9.28 -1.32 -1.54
N TYR A 179 -9.99 -0.43 -0.89
CA TYR A 179 -10.97 0.46 -1.49
C TYR A 179 -10.61 1.90 -1.16
N SER A 180 -10.60 2.77 -2.17
CA SER A 180 -10.48 4.21 -1.94
C SER A 180 -11.49 5.00 -2.75
N THR A 181 -11.94 6.11 -2.18
CA THR A 181 -12.94 6.99 -2.81
C THR A 181 -12.34 8.03 -3.76
N ASN A 182 -11.07 7.88 -4.12
CA ASN A 182 -10.38 8.76 -5.05
C ASN A 182 -11.04 8.73 -6.42
N ARG A 183 -11.77 9.79 -6.76
CA ARG A 183 -12.56 9.89 -8.00
C ARG A 183 -11.86 10.79 -9.00
N ASN A 184 -11.93 10.40 -10.27
CA ASN A 184 -11.49 11.25 -11.35
C ASN A 184 -12.52 11.24 -12.49
N LYS A 185 -13.22 12.36 -12.65
CA LYS A 185 -14.26 12.50 -13.69
C LYS A 185 -13.68 12.48 -15.10
N SER A 186 -12.46 12.95 -15.30
CA SER A 186 -11.80 12.98 -16.61
C SER A 186 -11.46 11.59 -17.15
N TYR A 187 -11.38 10.59 -16.27
CA TYR A 187 -11.07 9.20 -16.64
C TYR A 187 -12.19 8.23 -16.26
N ASP A 188 -13.38 8.74 -15.91
CA ASP A 188 -14.54 7.95 -15.48
C ASP A 188 -14.20 6.99 -14.32
N LEU A 189 -13.34 7.44 -13.40
CA LEU A 189 -12.95 6.69 -12.23
C LEU A 189 -13.87 7.02 -11.07
N SER A 190 -14.59 6.01 -10.57
CA SER A 190 -15.46 6.14 -9.40
C SER A 190 -14.74 5.87 -8.07
N GLY A 191 -13.53 5.33 -8.11
CA GLY A 191 -12.68 4.99 -6.98
C GLY A 191 -11.47 4.17 -7.43
N LEU A 192 -10.53 3.92 -6.52
CA LEU A 192 -9.36 3.08 -6.77
C LEU A 192 -9.44 1.85 -5.86
N ASN A 193 -9.66 0.69 -6.47
CA ASN A 193 -9.70 -0.59 -5.76
C ASN A 193 -8.46 -1.40 -6.12
N ASN A 194 -7.83 -2.01 -5.13
CA ASN A 194 -6.70 -2.89 -5.36
C ASN A 194 -6.93 -4.24 -4.70
N VAL A 195 -6.41 -5.27 -5.32
CA VAL A 195 -6.20 -6.58 -4.72
C VAL A 195 -4.73 -6.90 -4.78
N GLY A 196 -4.18 -7.48 -3.73
CA GLY A 196 -2.75 -7.73 -3.72
C GLY A 196 -2.28 -8.61 -2.57
N PHE A 197 -0.98 -8.76 -2.51
CA PHE A 197 -0.30 -9.47 -1.44
C PHE A 197 0.94 -8.70 -0.95
N LYS A 198 1.35 -9.01 0.28
CA LYS A 198 2.49 -8.40 0.96
C LYS A 198 3.49 -9.47 1.36
N LEU A 199 4.76 -9.13 1.24
CA LEU A 199 5.88 -9.90 1.75
C LEU A 199 6.78 -8.96 2.54
N GLY A 200 7.09 -9.30 3.77
CA GLY A 200 7.86 -8.40 4.62
C GLY A 200 8.52 -9.09 5.79
N ILE A 201 9.18 -8.26 6.59
CA ILE A 201 9.80 -8.61 7.85
C ILE A 201 8.91 -8.12 8.99
N ALA A 202 8.98 -8.83 10.10
CA ALA A 202 8.22 -8.56 11.31
C ALA A 202 9.14 -8.52 12.53
N PHE A 203 8.81 -7.61 13.47
CA PHE A 203 9.52 -7.42 14.72
C PHE A 203 8.57 -7.32 15.91
#